data_3375474d6250bb1d577a1aa0850b4a51
#
_entry.id   3375474d6250bb1d577a1aa0850b4a51
#
_cell.length_a   1.000
_cell.length_b   1.000
_cell.length_c   1.000
_cell.angle_alpha   90.00
_cell.angle_beta   90.00
_cell.angle_gamma   90.00
#
_symmetry.space_group_name_H-M   'P 1'
#
loop_
_entity.id
_entity.type
_entity.pdbx_description
1 polymer ?
#
loop_
_entity_poly.entity_id
_entity_poly.type
_entity_poly.pdbx_seq_one_letter_code
_entity_poly.pdbx_strand_id
1 'polypeptide(L)'
;MNKLKAIIIGAGLAGTEAALNLSKNDVKVDLYEMRPEKMTKAHTTDKCAELVCSNSLRGASLSNAVGLLKEELRVLNSFVIKSADVNQVPAGGALAVDREKFSSYLDNLVRTNENINFITKEIETIPEVSDDTPIIIATGPLTSESFSKEIMNLINEKYLSFYDAISPIVTADSINYDYTFRQSRYDKGNGDDYINIPFTKEEYIEFVNDINSAEKLVPHHDVDENLHEFEGCMPIEDMAKRGENALRFGPCKPVGLTDPKTGMKPYAVMQLRKDNLDGSMLSLVGMQTRMTYGEQQRIFKKIKAFENAEFVRLGSVHRNTFMNSPLLLNHYMQLKKKPNIFFAGQITGTEGYVEAIAGGVVASFNAFNFLTNKPLKSFPLETAIGSLINYISSEENAKNFQPMNVNFGLMPDYVELNMEAKKNKIGKLKRREDISMRALKILNEFKEELEFFN
;
A
#
# COMPACT_ATOMS: atom_id res chain seq x y z
N MET A 1 -11.43 38.54 2.28
CA MET A 1 -11.01 37.51 1.35
C MET A 1 -11.80 36.25 1.68
N ASN A 2 -12.49 35.64 0.72
CA ASN A 2 -13.10 34.33 0.94
C ASN A 2 -11.97 33.36 1.28
N LYS A 3 -12.10 32.64 2.40
CA LYS A 3 -11.11 31.63 2.77
C LYS A 3 -11.18 30.50 1.73
N LEU A 4 -10.04 30.10 1.18
CA LEU A 4 -9.94 28.96 0.28
C LEU A 4 -10.49 27.72 1.00
N LYS A 5 -11.32 26.93 0.31
CA LYS A 5 -11.97 25.76 0.89
C LYS A 5 -11.91 24.57 -0.06
N ALA A 6 -11.67 23.38 0.52
CA ALA A 6 -11.73 22.11 -0.19
C ALA A 6 -12.51 21.07 0.62
N ILE A 7 -13.06 20.07 -0.06
CA ILE A 7 -13.69 18.90 0.57
C ILE A 7 -12.87 17.67 0.26
N ILE A 8 -12.65 16.82 1.27
CA ILE A 8 -11.99 15.52 1.11
C ILE A 8 -12.90 14.44 1.68
N ILE A 9 -13.10 13.37 0.93
CA ILE A 9 -13.93 12.23 1.32
C ILE A 9 -13.05 11.01 1.49
N GLY A 10 -12.92 10.54 2.75
CA GLY A 10 -12.06 9.44 3.18
C GLY A 10 -10.77 9.92 3.84
N ALA A 11 -10.55 9.52 5.10
CA ALA A 11 -9.35 9.81 5.89
C ALA A 11 -8.35 8.63 5.91
N GLY A 12 -8.25 7.88 4.81
CA GLY A 12 -7.18 6.92 4.56
C GLY A 12 -5.85 7.61 4.27
N LEU A 13 -4.83 6.86 3.82
CA LEU A 13 -3.48 7.39 3.54
C LEU A 13 -3.51 8.58 2.58
N ALA A 14 -4.23 8.45 1.46
CA ALA A 14 -4.29 9.49 0.42
C ALA A 14 -5.05 10.75 0.90
N GLY A 15 -6.21 10.56 1.55
CA GLY A 15 -7.00 11.69 2.03
C GLY A 15 -6.37 12.43 3.19
N THR A 16 -5.72 11.70 4.11
CA THR A 16 -4.94 12.29 5.21
C THR A 16 -3.78 13.12 4.68
N GLU A 17 -3.00 12.58 3.73
CA GLU A 17 -1.92 13.31 3.06
C GLU A 17 -2.43 14.58 2.38
N ALA A 18 -3.54 14.46 1.62
CA ALA A 18 -4.14 15.58 0.92
C ALA A 18 -4.66 16.67 1.88
N ALA A 19 -5.31 16.28 2.97
CA ALA A 19 -5.84 17.23 3.96
C ALA A 19 -4.72 18.02 4.65
N LEU A 20 -3.65 17.35 5.05
CA LEU A 20 -2.51 17.99 5.71
C LEU A 20 -1.75 18.91 4.74
N ASN A 21 -1.57 18.51 3.48
CA ASN A 21 -0.94 19.36 2.47
C ASN A 21 -1.74 20.62 2.16
N LEU A 22 -3.06 20.51 1.99
CA LEU A 22 -3.93 21.67 1.75
C LEU A 22 -3.98 22.59 2.96
N SER A 23 -4.12 22.03 4.16
CA SER A 23 -4.19 22.82 5.39
C SER A 23 -2.91 23.60 5.69
N LYS A 24 -1.74 23.03 5.38
CA LYS A 24 -0.43 23.72 5.44
C LYS A 24 -0.39 24.96 4.54
N ASN A 25 -1.14 24.95 3.45
CA ASN A 25 -1.25 26.07 2.49
C ASN A 25 -2.48 26.95 2.73
N ASP A 26 -2.92 27.08 3.99
CA ASP A 26 -4.03 27.95 4.44
C ASP A 26 -5.39 27.65 3.79
N VAL A 27 -5.59 26.46 3.25
CA VAL A 27 -6.89 25.98 2.76
C VAL A 27 -7.69 25.39 3.92
N LYS A 28 -8.94 25.83 4.10
CA LYS A 28 -9.89 25.18 5.01
C LYS A 28 -10.38 23.87 4.37
N VAL A 29 -10.23 22.77 5.10
CA VAL A 29 -10.57 21.43 4.61
C VAL A 29 -11.71 20.85 5.44
N ASP A 30 -12.81 20.48 4.80
CA ASP A 30 -13.79 19.58 5.38
C ASP A 30 -13.39 18.13 5.02
N LEU A 31 -12.89 17.39 6.01
CA LEU A 31 -12.46 16.00 5.85
C LEU A 31 -13.52 15.05 6.41
N TYR A 32 -14.16 14.29 5.53
CA TYR A 32 -15.19 13.31 5.89
C TYR A 32 -14.59 11.92 6.05
N GLU A 33 -14.95 11.25 7.13
CA GLU A 33 -14.61 9.85 7.39
C GLU A 33 -15.83 9.14 7.97
N MET A 34 -16.15 7.95 7.45
CA MET A 34 -17.34 7.21 7.91
C MET A 34 -17.14 6.47 9.23
N ARG A 35 -15.88 6.21 9.64
CA ARG A 35 -15.58 5.54 10.90
C ARG A 35 -15.61 6.53 12.07
N PRO A 36 -16.06 6.14 13.26
CA PRO A 36 -16.53 4.81 13.65
C PRO A 36 -18.02 4.53 13.37
N GLU A 37 -18.79 5.47 12.83
CA GLU A 37 -20.22 5.26 12.57
C GLU A 37 -20.48 4.07 11.64
N LYS A 38 -19.62 3.91 10.63
CA LYS A 38 -19.65 2.78 9.71
C LYS A 38 -18.25 2.19 9.54
N MET A 39 -18.02 1.06 10.20
CA MET A 39 -16.76 0.31 10.09
C MET A 39 -16.73 -0.53 8.82
N THR A 40 -15.53 -0.71 8.25
CA THR A 40 -15.30 -1.71 7.20
C THR A 40 -14.83 -3.03 7.83
N LYS A 41 -14.83 -4.11 7.06
CA LYS A 41 -14.33 -5.41 7.54
C LYS A 41 -12.81 -5.43 7.79
N ALA A 42 -12.05 -4.47 7.25
CA ALA A 42 -10.59 -4.42 7.35
C ALA A 42 -10.09 -3.48 8.45
N HIS A 43 -10.82 -2.40 8.74
CA HIS A 43 -10.44 -1.43 9.76
C HIS A 43 -10.84 -1.90 11.17
N THR A 44 -10.02 -1.56 12.15
CA THR A 44 -10.23 -1.89 13.56
C THR A 44 -10.32 -0.64 14.44
N THR A 45 -9.93 0.52 13.91
CA THR A 45 -9.95 1.81 14.62
C THR A 45 -10.65 2.90 13.79
N ASP A 46 -10.91 4.04 14.42
CA ASP A 46 -11.41 5.26 13.77
C ASP A 46 -10.29 6.23 13.37
N LYS A 47 -9.02 5.84 13.60
CA LYS A 47 -7.86 6.70 13.33
C LYS A 47 -7.63 6.92 11.84
N CYS A 48 -7.15 8.11 11.51
CA CYS A 48 -6.70 8.45 10.16
C CYS A 48 -5.55 7.54 9.70
N ALA A 49 -5.51 7.24 8.42
CA ALA A 49 -4.42 6.51 7.75
C ALA A 49 -4.12 5.13 8.37
N GLU A 50 -5.12 4.41 8.90
CA GLU A 50 -4.93 3.06 9.43
C GLU A 50 -4.41 2.10 8.35
N LEU A 51 -3.34 1.35 8.67
CA LEU A 51 -2.77 0.33 7.79
C LEU A 51 -3.53 -1.00 7.94
N VAL A 52 -4.35 -1.35 6.99
CA VAL A 52 -5.28 -2.49 7.11
C VAL A 52 -4.69 -3.85 6.74
N CYS A 53 -3.70 -3.91 5.85
CA CYS A 53 -3.13 -5.16 5.35
C CYS A 53 -1.84 -5.53 6.10
N SER A 54 -0.77 -4.78 5.89
CA SER A 54 0.57 -5.01 6.43
C SER A 54 1.05 -3.74 7.15
N ASN A 55 1.99 -3.89 8.09
CA ASN A 55 2.68 -2.73 8.67
C ASN A 55 3.91 -2.29 7.84
N SER A 56 4.12 -2.87 6.67
CA SER A 56 5.26 -2.60 5.81
C SER A 56 4.91 -1.69 4.64
N LEU A 57 5.71 -0.66 4.46
CA LEU A 57 5.73 0.18 3.26
C LEU A 57 6.74 -0.33 2.22
N ARG A 58 7.09 -1.62 2.29
CA ARG A 58 7.99 -2.33 1.36
C ARG A 58 9.45 -1.82 1.40
N GLY A 59 10.27 -2.23 0.41
CA GLY A 59 11.71 -1.96 0.38
C GLY A 59 12.08 -0.47 0.41
N ALA A 60 13.10 -0.11 1.21
CA ALA A 60 13.55 1.28 1.41
C ALA A 60 14.69 1.71 0.48
N SER A 61 15.44 0.76 -0.12
CA SER A 61 16.58 1.07 -0.98
C SER A 61 16.18 1.75 -2.29
N LEU A 62 16.99 2.71 -2.74
CA LEU A 62 16.86 3.36 -4.06
C LEU A 62 17.01 2.40 -5.25
N SER A 63 17.54 1.21 -5.04
CA SER A 63 17.55 0.14 -6.06
C SER A 63 16.17 -0.50 -6.28
N ASN A 64 15.15 -0.08 -5.51
CA ASN A 64 13.73 -0.46 -5.66
C ASN A 64 12.91 0.78 -6.01
N ALA A 65 12.00 0.68 -6.98
CA ALA A 65 11.17 1.81 -7.39
C ALA A 65 10.30 2.36 -6.24
N VAL A 66 9.79 1.50 -5.35
CA VAL A 66 9.06 1.95 -4.15
C VAL A 66 9.97 2.65 -3.14
N GLY A 67 11.27 2.33 -3.11
CA GLY A 67 12.27 3.07 -2.32
C GLY A 67 12.48 4.47 -2.88
N LEU A 68 12.61 4.57 -4.20
CA LEU A 68 12.64 5.86 -4.91
C LEU A 68 11.38 6.68 -4.64
N LEU A 69 10.19 6.09 -4.79
CA LEU A 69 8.92 6.78 -4.55
C LEU A 69 8.84 7.35 -3.13
N LYS A 70 9.31 6.60 -2.11
CA LYS A 70 9.39 7.12 -0.74
C LYS A 70 10.35 8.32 -0.62
N GLU A 71 11.49 8.25 -1.29
CA GLU A 71 12.42 9.37 -1.26
C GLU A 71 11.87 10.60 -1.98
N GLU A 72 11.19 10.42 -3.10
CA GLU A 72 10.46 11.49 -3.78
C GLU A 72 9.41 12.14 -2.86
N LEU A 73 8.67 11.32 -2.10
CA LEU A 73 7.70 11.82 -1.13
C LEU A 73 8.37 12.56 0.05
N ARG A 74 9.59 12.15 0.48
CA ARG A 74 10.39 12.91 1.47
C ARG A 74 10.81 14.26 0.92
N VAL A 75 11.29 14.31 -0.32
CA VAL A 75 11.62 15.56 -1.02
C VAL A 75 10.41 16.50 -1.04
N LEU A 76 9.19 15.98 -1.23
CA LEU A 76 7.94 16.73 -1.24
C LEU A 76 7.35 17.02 0.16
N ASN A 77 8.08 16.69 1.24
CA ASN A 77 7.66 16.90 2.62
C ASN A 77 6.36 16.15 3.01
N SER A 78 6.13 14.94 2.51
CA SER A 78 4.96 14.10 2.84
C SER A 78 4.82 13.89 4.34
N PHE A 79 3.64 14.21 4.87
CA PHE A 79 3.30 14.00 6.29
C PHE A 79 3.20 12.52 6.64
N VAL A 80 2.66 11.71 5.74
CA VAL A 80 2.46 10.28 5.97
C VAL A 80 3.80 9.55 5.96
N ILE A 81 4.72 9.88 5.04
CA ILE A 81 6.08 9.30 5.05
C ILE A 81 6.87 9.76 6.27
N LYS A 82 6.72 11.02 6.70
CA LYS A 82 7.33 11.49 7.96
C LYS A 82 6.84 10.71 9.16
N SER A 83 5.54 10.41 9.26
CA SER A 83 5.02 9.54 10.30
C SER A 83 5.63 8.14 10.23
N ALA A 84 5.82 7.59 9.03
CA ALA A 84 6.44 6.28 8.85
C ALA A 84 7.90 6.28 9.33
N ASP A 85 8.67 7.33 9.01
CA ASP A 85 10.07 7.46 9.40
C ASP A 85 10.25 7.59 10.93
N VAL A 86 9.32 8.29 11.61
CA VAL A 86 9.37 8.46 13.08
C VAL A 86 8.95 7.19 13.83
N ASN A 87 8.06 6.38 13.26
CA ASN A 87 7.46 5.22 13.92
C ASN A 87 7.97 3.88 13.35
N GLN A 88 9.22 3.85 12.86
CA GLN A 88 9.81 2.64 12.29
C GLN A 88 9.95 1.51 13.29
N VAL A 89 9.77 0.28 12.80
CA VAL A 89 10.19 -0.95 13.48
C VAL A 89 11.24 -1.67 12.64
N PRO A 90 12.17 -2.42 13.25
CA PRO A 90 13.17 -3.18 12.52
C PRO A 90 12.54 -4.17 11.53
N ALA A 91 12.94 -4.09 10.26
CA ALA A 91 12.39 -4.91 9.17
C ALA A 91 13.39 -5.14 8.02
N GLY A 92 14.69 -5.29 8.32
CA GLY A 92 15.74 -5.51 7.34
C GLY A 92 15.85 -4.36 6.33
N GLY A 93 15.68 -4.67 5.06
CA GLY A 93 15.71 -3.66 3.98
C GLY A 93 14.35 -3.01 3.67
N ALA A 94 13.32 -3.21 4.49
CA ALA A 94 12.00 -2.62 4.32
C ALA A 94 11.76 -1.47 5.32
N LEU A 95 10.91 -0.52 4.96
CA LEU A 95 10.32 0.43 5.89
C LEU A 95 9.04 -0.21 6.47
N ALA A 96 9.07 -0.61 7.72
CA ALA A 96 7.91 -1.08 8.46
C ALA A 96 7.68 -0.19 9.68
N VAL A 97 6.44 -0.11 10.16
CA VAL A 97 6.05 0.81 11.22
C VAL A 97 5.27 0.12 12.34
N ASP A 98 5.32 0.71 13.53
CA ASP A 98 4.33 0.44 14.56
C ASP A 98 2.98 1.02 14.11
N ARG A 99 2.01 0.16 13.81
CA ARG A 99 0.72 0.57 13.22
C ARG A 99 -0.03 1.58 14.06
N GLU A 100 -0.05 1.34 15.37
CA GLU A 100 -0.81 2.19 16.29
C GLU A 100 -0.18 3.57 16.42
N LYS A 101 1.14 3.64 16.61
CA LYS A 101 1.86 4.91 16.72
C LYS A 101 1.81 5.68 15.40
N PHE A 102 1.95 5.00 14.27
CA PHE A 102 1.87 5.60 12.94
C PHE A 102 0.52 6.29 12.71
N SER A 103 -0.59 5.57 12.91
CA SER A 103 -1.92 6.14 12.72
C SER A 103 -2.27 7.18 13.78
N SER A 104 -1.89 6.98 15.04
CA SER A 104 -2.12 7.96 16.12
C SER A 104 -1.38 9.28 15.88
N TYR A 105 -0.16 9.23 15.33
CA TYR A 105 0.59 10.44 14.97
C TYR A 105 -0.16 11.27 13.91
N LEU A 106 -0.66 10.62 12.86
CA LEU A 106 -1.39 11.28 11.78
C LEU A 106 -2.77 11.76 12.21
N ASP A 107 -3.48 10.95 12.99
CA ASP A 107 -4.78 11.30 13.54
C ASP A 107 -4.71 12.54 14.44
N ASN A 108 -3.68 12.61 15.28
CA ASN A 108 -3.43 13.79 16.11
C ASN A 108 -3.15 15.04 15.24
N LEU A 109 -2.31 14.93 14.19
CA LEU A 109 -2.05 16.05 13.29
C LEU A 109 -3.31 16.56 12.60
N VAL A 110 -4.21 15.66 12.19
CA VAL A 110 -5.48 16.03 11.55
C VAL A 110 -6.43 16.68 12.54
N ARG A 111 -6.67 16.04 13.70
CA ARG A 111 -7.70 16.48 14.65
C ARG A 111 -7.32 17.75 15.41
N THR A 112 -6.03 18.06 15.53
CA THR A 112 -5.56 19.30 16.18
C THR A 112 -5.32 20.45 15.21
N ASN A 113 -5.48 20.24 13.90
CA ASN A 113 -5.24 21.25 12.89
C ASN A 113 -6.44 22.20 12.75
N GLU A 114 -6.24 23.48 13.03
CA GLU A 114 -7.29 24.52 12.97
C GLU A 114 -7.87 24.74 11.56
N ASN A 115 -7.16 24.30 10.51
CA ASN A 115 -7.61 24.39 9.11
C ASN A 115 -8.35 23.13 8.64
N ILE A 116 -8.41 22.06 9.46
CA ILE A 116 -9.11 20.81 9.12
C ILE A 116 -10.34 20.67 10.02
N ASN A 117 -11.50 20.66 9.41
CA ASN A 117 -12.74 20.29 10.07
C ASN A 117 -12.99 18.78 9.82
N PHE A 118 -12.63 17.95 10.81
CA PHE A 118 -12.83 16.50 10.70
C PHE A 118 -14.28 16.15 11.02
N ILE A 119 -14.97 15.52 10.07
CA ILE A 119 -16.39 15.22 10.14
C ILE A 119 -16.59 13.72 10.08
N THR A 120 -17.00 13.13 11.20
CA THR A 120 -17.41 11.73 11.26
C THR A 120 -18.79 11.58 10.65
N LYS A 121 -18.83 11.11 9.41
CA LYS A 121 -20.08 10.89 8.68
C LYS A 121 -19.83 10.07 7.41
N GLU A 122 -20.68 9.07 7.15
CA GLU A 122 -20.74 8.47 5.82
C GLU A 122 -21.28 9.48 4.81
N ILE A 123 -20.56 9.69 3.73
CA ILE A 123 -21.04 10.42 2.56
C ILE A 123 -21.67 9.43 1.61
N GLU A 124 -22.94 9.61 1.30
CA GLU A 124 -23.71 8.78 0.37
C GLU A 124 -23.86 9.44 -1.01
N THR A 125 -23.85 10.77 -1.05
CA THR A 125 -23.96 11.58 -2.26
C THR A 125 -22.83 12.62 -2.30
N ILE A 126 -22.37 12.96 -3.50
CA ILE A 126 -21.34 13.99 -3.67
C ILE A 126 -21.90 15.33 -3.19
N PRO A 127 -21.19 16.02 -2.26
CA PRO A 127 -21.64 17.29 -1.76
C PRO A 127 -21.87 18.32 -2.89
N GLU A 128 -23.00 19.01 -2.84
CA GLU A 128 -23.24 20.15 -3.71
C GLU A 128 -22.40 21.33 -3.26
N VAL A 129 -21.50 21.77 -4.11
CA VAL A 129 -20.60 22.91 -3.90
C VAL A 129 -20.54 23.76 -5.16
N SER A 130 -19.99 24.98 -5.03
CA SER A 130 -19.68 25.79 -6.20
C SER A 130 -18.62 25.15 -7.07
N ASP A 131 -18.65 25.39 -8.38
CA ASP A 131 -17.74 24.80 -9.35
C ASP A 131 -16.25 25.13 -9.11
N ASP A 132 -15.97 26.15 -8.30
CA ASP A 132 -14.63 26.56 -7.88
C ASP A 132 -14.14 25.86 -6.59
N THR A 133 -14.97 25.07 -5.94
CA THR A 133 -14.60 24.30 -4.74
C THR A 133 -14.17 22.89 -5.12
N PRO A 134 -12.90 22.52 -4.94
CA PRO A 134 -12.45 21.17 -5.26
C PRO A 134 -12.93 20.14 -4.23
N ILE A 135 -13.30 18.97 -4.75
CA ILE A 135 -13.61 17.77 -3.98
C ILE A 135 -12.58 16.71 -4.31
N ILE A 136 -11.89 16.18 -3.30
CA ILE A 136 -10.96 15.05 -3.45
C ILE A 136 -11.63 13.79 -2.92
N ILE A 137 -11.90 12.82 -3.79
CA ILE A 137 -12.44 11.50 -3.42
C ILE A 137 -11.26 10.55 -3.18
N ALA A 138 -11.03 10.20 -1.91
CA ALA A 138 -9.92 9.39 -1.43
C ALA A 138 -10.38 8.21 -0.56
N THR A 139 -11.53 7.63 -0.89
CA THR A 139 -12.21 6.58 -0.11
C THR A 139 -11.55 5.21 -0.18
N GLY A 140 -10.55 5.06 -1.05
CA GLY A 140 -9.78 3.84 -1.18
C GLY A 140 -10.59 2.65 -1.73
N PRO A 141 -10.12 1.41 -1.52
CA PRO A 141 -10.71 0.22 -2.12
C PRO A 141 -11.96 -0.29 -1.40
N LEU A 142 -12.22 0.21 -0.18
CA LEU A 142 -13.33 -0.20 0.69
C LEU A 142 -14.40 0.90 0.81
N THR A 143 -14.63 1.63 -0.27
CA THR A 143 -15.70 2.62 -0.40
C THR A 143 -17.05 1.99 -0.07
N SER A 144 -17.90 2.70 0.67
CA SER A 144 -19.22 2.18 1.03
C SER A 144 -20.10 1.91 -0.19
N GLU A 145 -21.07 0.99 -0.07
CA GLU A 145 -21.95 0.64 -1.20
C GLU A 145 -22.74 1.82 -1.73
N SER A 146 -23.27 2.65 -0.82
CA SER A 146 -24.05 3.85 -1.15
C SER A 146 -23.20 4.82 -1.97
N PHE A 147 -22.02 5.17 -1.47
CA PHE A 147 -21.13 6.10 -2.16
C PHE A 147 -20.49 5.50 -3.43
N SER A 148 -20.27 4.17 -3.46
CA SER A 148 -19.83 3.48 -4.67
C SER A 148 -20.84 3.61 -5.82
N LYS A 149 -22.15 3.50 -5.52
CA LYS A 149 -23.22 3.72 -6.51
C LYS A 149 -23.21 5.15 -7.03
N GLU A 150 -23.06 6.12 -6.14
CA GLU A 150 -22.97 7.53 -6.49
C GLU A 150 -21.77 7.83 -7.40
N ILE A 151 -20.59 7.30 -7.06
CA ILE A 151 -19.40 7.44 -7.93
C ILE A 151 -19.65 6.78 -9.30
N MET A 152 -20.22 5.56 -9.35
CA MET A 152 -20.53 4.90 -10.63
C MET A 152 -21.49 5.75 -11.50
N ASN A 153 -22.48 6.40 -10.89
CA ASN A 153 -23.38 7.32 -11.60
C ASN A 153 -22.62 8.54 -12.13
N LEU A 154 -21.72 9.13 -11.30
CA LEU A 154 -20.90 10.28 -11.68
C LEU A 154 -20.00 9.96 -12.89
N ILE A 155 -19.31 8.83 -12.84
CA ILE A 155 -18.36 8.43 -13.90
C ILE A 155 -19.03 7.79 -15.09
N ASN A 156 -20.28 7.33 -14.96
CA ASN A 156 -21.05 6.56 -15.94
C ASN A 156 -20.31 5.28 -16.39
N GLU A 157 -19.64 4.62 -15.45
CA GLU A 157 -18.82 3.41 -15.66
C GLU A 157 -19.02 2.43 -14.51
N LYS A 158 -18.84 1.13 -14.77
CA LYS A 158 -18.80 0.12 -13.71
C LYS A 158 -17.41 0.06 -13.08
N TYR A 159 -17.36 -0.19 -11.78
CA TYR A 159 -16.09 -0.50 -11.12
C TYR A 159 -15.50 -1.81 -11.63
N LEU A 160 -14.17 -1.82 -11.69
CA LEU A 160 -13.37 -3.03 -11.74
C LEU A 160 -13.10 -3.50 -10.30
N SER A 161 -12.90 -4.79 -10.10
CA SER A 161 -12.67 -5.34 -8.77
C SER A 161 -11.56 -6.38 -8.78
N PHE A 162 -10.83 -6.47 -7.68
CA PHE A 162 -9.90 -7.56 -7.38
C PHE A 162 -10.02 -7.96 -5.91
N TYR A 163 -9.48 -9.12 -5.55
CA TYR A 163 -9.44 -9.57 -4.16
C TYR A 163 -8.04 -9.36 -3.57
N ASP A 164 -8.00 -8.87 -2.33
CA ASP A 164 -6.80 -8.73 -1.52
C ASP A 164 -6.92 -9.59 -0.27
N ALA A 165 -5.85 -10.31 0.05
CA ALA A 165 -5.79 -11.17 1.22
C ALA A 165 -4.81 -10.63 2.26
N ILE A 166 -5.14 -10.80 3.54
CA ILE A 166 -4.40 -10.28 4.68
C ILE A 166 -3.72 -11.43 5.42
N SER A 167 -2.50 -11.19 5.91
CA SER A 167 -1.73 -12.14 6.73
C SER A 167 -2.16 -12.13 8.19
N PRO A 168 -2.07 -13.29 8.89
CA PRO A 168 -2.31 -13.37 10.32
C PRO A 168 -1.26 -12.62 11.15
N ILE A 169 -1.65 -12.24 12.38
CA ILE A 169 -0.80 -11.65 13.42
C ILE A 169 -0.93 -12.49 14.69
N VAL A 170 0.19 -12.79 15.35
CA VAL A 170 0.26 -13.55 16.59
C VAL A 170 0.94 -12.76 17.71
N THR A 171 0.66 -13.10 18.99
CA THR A 171 1.42 -12.55 20.11
C THR A 171 2.81 -13.17 20.17
N ALA A 172 3.82 -12.37 20.52
CA ALA A 172 5.20 -12.83 20.51
C ALA A 172 5.50 -13.82 21.65
N ASP A 173 4.84 -13.67 22.79
CA ASP A 173 4.98 -14.55 23.97
C ASP A 173 4.36 -15.93 23.79
N SER A 174 3.47 -16.09 22.81
CA SER A 174 2.85 -17.37 22.46
C SER A 174 3.70 -18.24 21.50
N ILE A 175 4.84 -17.73 21.02
CA ILE A 175 5.71 -18.42 20.08
C ILE A 175 6.69 -19.34 20.84
N ASN A 176 6.81 -20.58 20.39
CA ASN A 176 7.85 -21.48 20.86
C ASN A 176 9.17 -21.21 20.14
N TYR A 177 10.04 -20.40 20.78
CA TYR A 177 11.31 -19.97 20.22
C TYR A 177 12.36 -21.07 20.07
N ASP A 178 12.17 -22.25 20.68
CA ASP A 178 13.06 -23.40 20.51
C ASP A 178 13.08 -23.92 19.07
N TYR A 179 12.03 -23.62 18.31
CA TYR A 179 11.89 -24.00 16.89
C TYR A 179 12.11 -22.83 15.93
N THR A 180 12.79 -21.76 16.37
CA THR A 180 13.03 -20.58 15.56
C THR A 180 14.50 -20.15 15.62
N PHE A 181 14.90 -19.26 14.71
CA PHE A 181 16.16 -18.55 14.78
C PHE A 181 15.98 -17.11 14.27
N ARG A 182 16.85 -16.19 14.71
CA ARG A 182 16.83 -14.79 14.26
C ARG A 182 17.86 -14.60 13.17
N GLN A 183 17.42 -14.06 12.04
CA GLN A 183 18.30 -13.61 10.95
C GLN A 183 17.49 -12.82 9.93
N SER A 184 18.08 -11.75 9.39
CA SER A 184 17.62 -11.08 8.18
C SER A 184 18.26 -11.72 6.94
N ARG A 185 17.52 -11.80 5.83
CA ARG A 185 18.10 -12.33 4.58
C ARG A 185 19.29 -11.50 4.13
N TYR A 186 20.41 -12.16 3.88
CA TYR A 186 21.68 -11.52 3.49
C TYR A 186 22.16 -10.50 4.54
N ASP A 187 21.84 -10.74 5.79
CA ASP A 187 22.21 -9.90 6.95
C ASP A 187 21.86 -8.41 6.81
N LYS A 188 20.76 -8.12 6.07
CA LYS A 188 20.27 -6.76 5.89
C LYS A 188 19.68 -6.19 7.18
N GLY A 189 19.70 -4.86 7.30
CA GLY A 189 19.25 -4.16 8.50
C GLY A 189 20.20 -4.43 9.67
N ASN A 190 19.67 -4.78 10.84
CA ASN A 190 20.47 -5.15 12.01
C ASN A 190 21.01 -6.60 11.94
N GLY A 191 20.68 -7.34 10.88
CA GLY A 191 21.08 -8.74 10.70
C GLY A 191 20.12 -9.75 11.32
N ASP A 192 19.32 -9.39 12.31
CA ASP A 192 18.45 -10.27 13.12
C ASP A 192 16.97 -9.79 13.21
N ASP A 193 16.54 -8.91 12.33
CA ASP A 193 15.22 -8.27 12.39
C ASP A 193 14.03 -9.24 12.22
N TYR A 194 14.27 -10.42 11.65
CA TYR A 194 13.23 -11.43 11.42
C TYR A 194 13.42 -12.65 12.34
N ILE A 195 12.30 -13.21 12.79
CA ILE A 195 12.25 -14.54 13.41
C ILE A 195 11.91 -15.52 12.31
N ASN A 196 12.71 -16.55 12.15
CA ASN A 196 12.60 -17.54 11.10
C ASN A 196 12.17 -18.89 11.68
N ILE A 197 11.14 -19.49 11.10
CA ILE A 197 10.67 -20.85 11.41
C ILE A 197 11.14 -21.73 10.28
N PRO A 198 12.16 -22.59 10.52
CA PRO A 198 12.65 -23.51 9.49
C PRO A 198 11.70 -24.69 9.32
N PHE A 199 11.56 -25.17 8.09
CA PHE A 199 10.89 -26.42 7.75
C PHE A 199 11.90 -27.43 7.22
N THR A 200 11.73 -28.69 7.64
CA THR A 200 12.26 -29.85 6.89
C THR A 200 11.46 -30.00 5.59
N LYS A 201 11.91 -30.91 4.71
CA LYS A 201 11.19 -31.20 3.48
C LYS A 201 9.80 -31.78 3.76
N GLU A 202 9.74 -32.71 4.70
CA GLU A 202 8.52 -33.42 5.11
C GLU A 202 7.51 -32.45 5.72
N GLU A 203 7.92 -31.59 6.67
CA GLU A 203 7.08 -30.58 7.30
C GLU A 203 6.54 -29.57 6.26
N TYR A 204 7.38 -29.18 5.30
CA TYR A 204 6.97 -28.27 4.23
C TYR A 204 5.93 -28.90 3.30
N ILE A 205 6.12 -30.16 2.89
CA ILE A 205 5.16 -30.88 2.03
C ILE A 205 3.83 -31.06 2.76
N GLU A 206 3.86 -31.42 4.04
CA GLU A 206 2.64 -31.53 4.86
C GLU A 206 1.91 -30.17 4.91
N PHE A 207 2.63 -29.08 5.18
CA PHE A 207 2.07 -27.72 5.21
C PHE A 207 1.43 -27.34 3.88
N VAL A 208 2.06 -27.60 2.74
CA VAL A 208 1.52 -27.32 1.40
C VAL A 208 0.26 -28.16 1.14
N ASN A 209 0.24 -29.44 1.52
CA ASN A 209 -0.91 -30.31 1.36
C ASN A 209 -2.09 -29.86 2.22
N ASP A 210 -1.83 -29.46 3.46
CA ASP A 210 -2.86 -28.91 4.36
C ASP A 210 -3.49 -27.64 3.77
N ILE A 211 -2.68 -26.71 3.26
CA ILE A 211 -3.17 -25.49 2.62
C ILE A 211 -4.02 -25.80 1.39
N ASN A 212 -3.59 -26.75 0.56
CA ASN A 212 -4.32 -27.11 -0.66
C ASN A 212 -5.69 -27.72 -0.35
N SER A 213 -5.78 -28.53 0.73
CA SER A 213 -7.00 -29.19 1.18
C SER A 213 -7.90 -28.33 2.08
N ALA A 214 -7.40 -27.18 2.56
CA ALA A 214 -8.12 -26.33 3.49
C ALA A 214 -9.44 -25.81 2.93
N GLU A 215 -10.45 -25.72 3.80
CA GLU A 215 -11.69 -25.02 3.49
C GLU A 215 -11.43 -23.51 3.35
N LYS A 216 -11.97 -22.91 2.31
CA LYS A 216 -11.75 -21.52 1.93
C LYS A 216 -13.04 -20.73 2.02
N LEU A 217 -12.94 -19.50 2.49
CA LEU A 217 -14.03 -18.53 2.39
C LEU A 217 -14.27 -18.25 0.90
N VAL A 218 -15.48 -18.58 0.45
CA VAL A 218 -15.95 -18.18 -0.88
C VAL A 218 -16.50 -16.77 -0.70
N PRO A 219 -16.03 -15.78 -1.44
CA PRO A 219 -16.64 -14.46 -1.40
C PRO A 219 -18.12 -14.58 -1.78
N HIS A 220 -19.00 -14.22 -0.86
CA HIS A 220 -20.45 -14.17 -1.15
C HIS A 220 -20.70 -12.95 -2.04
N HIS A 221 -20.64 -13.11 -3.34
CA HIS A 221 -21.45 -12.35 -4.31
C HIS A 221 -21.22 -12.90 -5.71
N ASP A 222 -22.34 -12.96 -6.44
CA ASP A 222 -22.49 -13.47 -7.77
C ASP A 222 -21.52 -12.88 -8.80
N VAL A 223 -21.04 -13.79 -9.65
CA VAL A 223 -20.77 -13.54 -11.07
C VAL A 223 -19.76 -12.45 -11.38
N ASP A 224 -18.50 -12.79 -11.20
CA ASP A 224 -17.48 -12.31 -12.15
C ASP A 224 -16.49 -13.46 -12.39
N GLU A 225 -16.72 -14.22 -13.46
CA GLU A 225 -15.83 -15.32 -13.91
C GLU A 225 -14.43 -14.84 -14.34
N ASN A 226 -14.16 -13.52 -14.25
CA ASN A 226 -12.92 -12.86 -14.65
C ASN A 226 -12.21 -12.11 -13.51
N LEU A 227 -12.39 -12.54 -12.25
CA LEU A 227 -11.70 -11.91 -11.13
C LEU A 227 -10.22 -12.31 -11.13
N HIS A 228 -9.36 -11.36 -11.47
CA HIS A 228 -7.92 -11.51 -11.38
C HIS A 228 -7.44 -11.18 -9.95
N GLU A 229 -6.68 -12.10 -9.35
CA GLU A 229 -5.96 -11.86 -8.12
C GLU A 229 -4.72 -11.01 -8.41
N PHE A 230 -4.48 -9.98 -7.59
CA PHE A 230 -3.25 -9.22 -7.69
C PHE A 230 -2.07 -10.07 -7.17
N GLU A 231 -1.02 -10.26 -7.98
CA GLU A 231 0.11 -11.15 -7.63
C GLU A 231 0.78 -10.80 -6.28
N GLY A 232 0.82 -9.51 -5.90
CA GLY A 232 1.44 -9.06 -4.66
C GLY A 232 0.67 -9.42 -3.39
N CYS A 233 -0.63 -9.69 -3.50
CA CYS A 233 -1.55 -10.00 -2.39
C CYS A 233 -2.23 -11.36 -2.57
N MET A 234 -1.68 -12.20 -3.44
CA MET A 234 -2.21 -13.53 -3.73
C MET A 234 -2.25 -14.40 -2.47
N PRO A 235 -3.39 -15.04 -2.16
CA PRO A 235 -3.48 -15.98 -1.05
C PRO A 235 -2.49 -17.15 -1.19
N ILE A 236 -1.94 -17.61 -0.07
CA ILE A 236 -0.98 -18.73 -0.08
C ILE A 236 -1.57 -20.02 -0.69
N GLU A 237 -2.89 -20.21 -0.61
CA GLU A 237 -3.61 -21.35 -1.19
C GLU A 237 -3.56 -21.32 -2.72
N ASP A 238 -3.61 -20.15 -3.32
CA ASP A 238 -3.57 -20.01 -4.77
C ASP A 238 -2.14 -20.06 -5.29
N MET A 239 -1.18 -19.59 -4.49
CA MET A 239 0.24 -19.86 -4.74
C MET A 239 0.56 -21.34 -4.65
N ALA A 240 0.08 -22.06 -3.63
CA ALA A 240 0.33 -23.48 -3.42
C ALA A 240 -0.19 -24.36 -4.57
N LYS A 241 -1.33 -24.00 -5.17
CA LYS A 241 -1.89 -24.69 -6.35
C LYS A 241 -0.99 -24.62 -7.60
N ARG A 242 -0.10 -23.61 -7.68
CA ARG A 242 0.85 -23.49 -8.80
C ARG A 242 1.95 -24.53 -8.80
N GLY A 243 2.05 -25.33 -7.73
CA GLY A 243 2.98 -26.44 -7.59
C GLY A 243 3.62 -26.51 -6.21
N GLU A 244 4.09 -27.71 -5.83
CA GLU A 244 4.67 -28.01 -4.52
C GLU A 244 5.74 -27.00 -4.07
N ASN A 245 6.58 -26.53 -5.00
CA ASN A 245 7.66 -25.61 -4.69
C ASN A 245 7.28 -24.11 -4.78
N ALA A 246 6.04 -23.78 -5.13
CA ALA A 246 5.66 -22.39 -5.36
C ALA A 246 5.87 -21.50 -4.12
N LEU A 247 5.44 -21.94 -2.93
CA LEU A 247 5.68 -21.22 -1.68
C LEU A 247 7.18 -21.14 -1.33
N ARG A 248 7.96 -22.21 -1.64
CA ARG A 248 9.40 -22.26 -1.38
C ARG A 248 10.21 -21.30 -2.27
N PHE A 249 9.71 -20.94 -3.43
CA PHE A 249 10.29 -19.89 -4.29
C PHE A 249 9.68 -18.51 -4.03
N GLY A 250 8.58 -18.47 -3.28
CA GLY A 250 7.85 -17.28 -2.86
C GLY A 250 8.07 -16.94 -1.38
N PRO A 251 6.99 -16.88 -0.57
CA PRO A 251 7.06 -16.42 0.83
C PRO A 251 7.90 -17.31 1.74
N CYS A 252 7.95 -18.62 1.48
CA CYS A 252 8.76 -19.58 2.28
C CYS A 252 10.19 -19.76 1.77
N LYS A 253 10.73 -18.82 1.01
CA LYS A 253 12.06 -18.92 0.39
C LYS A 253 13.17 -19.02 1.45
N PRO A 254 14.07 -20.01 1.39
CA PRO A 254 15.17 -20.17 2.36
C PRO A 254 16.47 -19.43 1.97
N VAL A 255 16.53 -18.81 0.80
CA VAL A 255 17.75 -18.18 0.27
C VAL A 255 18.21 -17.00 1.12
N GLY A 256 19.51 -16.94 1.43
CA GLY A 256 20.11 -15.88 2.26
C GLY A 256 19.89 -16.09 3.76
N LEU A 257 19.50 -17.31 4.19
CA LEU A 257 19.33 -17.72 5.58
C LEU A 257 20.12 -18.99 5.86
N THR A 258 20.69 -19.07 7.07
CA THR A 258 21.38 -20.26 7.61
C THR A 258 20.90 -20.46 9.03
N ASP A 259 20.37 -21.63 9.35
CA ASP A 259 19.95 -21.94 10.71
C ASP A 259 21.21 -22.13 11.60
N PRO A 260 21.42 -21.25 12.61
CA PRO A 260 22.60 -21.34 13.47
C PRO A 260 22.63 -22.61 14.33
N LYS A 261 21.49 -23.27 14.56
CA LYS A 261 21.42 -24.52 15.35
C LYS A 261 21.95 -25.72 14.58
N THR A 262 21.79 -25.74 13.26
CA THR A 262 22.24 -26.84 12.39
C THR A 262 23.44 -26.47 11.54
N GLY A 263 23.74 -25.19 11.37
CA GLY A 263 24.76 -24.68 10.44
C GLY A 263 24.36 -24.87 8.97
N MET A 264 23.12 -25.31 8.69
CA MET A 264 22.66 -25.60 7.35
C MET A 264 21.56 -24.63 6.88
N LYS A 265 21.41 -24.55 5.57
CA LYS A 265 20.28 -23.86 4.95
C LYS A 265 19.02 -24.71 5.11
N PRO A 266 17.93 -24.18 5.70
CA PRO A 266 16.64 -24.89 5.80
C PRO A 266 16.07 -25.25 4.43
N TYR A 267 15.20 -26.24 4.38
CA TYR A 267 14.50 -26.58 3.14
C TYR A 267 13.53 -25.44 2.72
N ALA A 268 12.75 -24.93 3.66
CA ALA A 268 11.91 -23.74 3.51
C ALA A 268 11.88 -22.96 4.82
N VAL A 269 11.44 -21.71 4.81
CA VAL A 269 11.39 -20.84 6.01
C VAL A 269 10.15 -19.97 5.98
N MET A 270 9.35 -19.98 7.05
CA MET A 270 8.35 -18.97 7.32
C MET A 270 8.98 -17.84 8.15
N GLN A 271 8.74 -16.59 7.80
CA GLN A 271 9.29 -15.45 8.51
C GLN A 271 8.23 -14.71 9.31
N LEU A 272 8.58 -14.33 10.53
CA LEU A 272 7.81 -13.41 11.35
C LEU A 272 8.54 -12.08 11.46
N ARG A 273 7.78 -11.00 11.47
CA ARG A 273 8.28 -9.64 11.62
C ARG A 273 7.50 -8.92 12.73
N LYS A 274 8.18 -8.07 13.48
CA LYS A 274 7.52 -7.19 14.46
C LYS A 274 6.43 -6.35 13.79
N ASP A 275 5.26 -6.34 14.38
CA ASP A 275 4.12 -5.54 13.94
C ASP A 275 3.99 -4.23 14.75
N ASN A 276 4.68 -4.13 15.88
CA ASN A 276 4.78 -2.96 16.77
C ASN A 276 6.21 -2.79 17.32
N LEU A 277 6.49 -1.62 17.93
CA LEU A 277 7.84 -1.25 18.38
C LEU A 277 8.33 -2.12 19.54
N ASP A 278 7.49 -2.45 20.50
CA ASP A 278 7.86 -3.30 21.65
C ASP A 278 8.05 -4.76 21.26
N GLY A 279 7.60 -5.15 20.05
CA GLY A 279 7.73 -6.50 19.53
C GLY A 279 6.79 -7.50 20.20
N SER A 280 5.73 -7.05 20.86
CA SER A 280 4.72 -7.94 21.47
C SER A 280 3.81 -8.61 20.45
N MET A 281 3.73 -8.06 19.23
CA MET A 281 2.98 -8.62 18.11
C MET A 281 3.88 -8.94 16.91
N LEU A 282 3.62 -10.07 16.25
CA LEU A 282 4.38 -10.56 15.11
C LEU A 282 3.44 -10.86 13.93
N SER A 283 3.73 -10.28 12.76
CA SER A 283 3.02 -10.59 11.52
C SER A 283 3.68 -11.75 10.76
N LEU A 284 2.89 -12.69 10.23
CA LEU A 284 3.35 -13.78 9.38
C LEU A 284 3.61 -13.23 7.97
N VAL A 285 4.89 -13.12 7.59
CA VAL A 285 5.29 -12.46 6.35
C VAL A 285 4.90 -13.30 5.13
N GLY A 286 4.07 -12.73 4.26
CA GLY A 286 3.67 -13.37 3.01
C GLY A 286 2.67 -14.54 3.17
N MET A 287 2.00 -14.64 4.35
CA MET A 287 1.02 -15.67 4.65
C MET A 287 -0.42 -15.15 4.52
N GLN A 288 -0.69 -14.30 3.52
CA GLN A 288 -2.04 -13.87 3.20
C GLN A 288 -2.90 -15.07 2.86
N THR A 289 -4.11 -15.12 3.39
CA THR A 289 -4.96 -16.30 3.24
C THR A 289 -6.45 -15.99 3.25
N ARG A 290 -7.22 -16.81 2.53
CA ARG A 290 -8.68 -16.87 2.56
C ARG A 290 -9.21 -18.18 3.19
N MET A 291 -8.35 -18.95 3.83
CA MET A 291 -8.80 -20.10 4.61
C MET A 291 -9.79 -19.67 5.69
N THR A 292 -10.76 -20.54 6.02
CA THR A 292 -11.64 -20.29 7.18
C THR A 292 -10.80 -20.15 8.46
N TYR A 293 -11.32 -19.45 9.45
CA TYR A 293 -10.60 -19.22 10.72
C TYR A 293 -10.23 -20.52 11.43
N GLY A 294 -11.09 -21.55 11.33
CA GLY A 294 -10.81 -22.88 11.87
C GLY A 294 -9.63 -23.55 11.17
N GLU A 295 -9.57 -23.47 9.85
CA GLU A 295 -8.47 -24.04 9.06
C GLU A 295 -7.15 -23.31 9.30
N GLN A 296 -7.16 -21.99 9.42
CA GLN A 296 -5.95 -21.24 9.76
C GLN A 296 -5.38 -21.71 11.11
N GLN A 297 -6.22 -21.83 12.14
CA GLN A 297 -5.77 -22.33 13.43
C GLN A 297 -5.29 -23.79 13.36
N ARG A 298 -6.02 -24.66 12.67
CA ARG A 298 -5.66 -26.07 12.50
C ARG A 298 -4.29 -26.22 11.83
N ILE A 299 -4.06 -25.49 10.74
CA ILE A 299 -2.86 -25.64 9.92
C ILE A 299 -1.66 -24.95 10.57
N PHE A 300 -1.81 -23.71 11.00
CA PHE A 300 -0.67 -23.00 11.60
C PHE A 300 -0.25 -23.62 12.94
N LYS A 301 -1.17 -24.11 13.78
CA LYS A 301 -0.83 -24.76 15.07
C LYS A 301 -0.16 -26.12 14.93
N LYS A 302 -0.16 -26.76 13.77
CA LYS A 302 0.67 -27.94 13.50
C LYS A 302 2.16 -27.61 13.46
N ILE A 303 2.52 -26.39 13.13
CA ILE A 303 3.90 -25.91 13.11
C ILE A 303 4.37 -25.77 14.56
N LYS A 304 5.44 -26.49 14.95
CA LYS A 304 5.92 -26.56 16.35
C LYS A 304 6.12 -25.19 17.00
N ALA A 305 6.61 -24.21 16.23
CA ALA A 305 6.75 -22.84 16.73
C ALA A 305 5.41 -22.18 17.08
N PHE A 306 4.30 -22.66 16.52
CA PHE A 306 2.94 -22.12 16.71
C PHE A 306 1.99 -23.01 17.50
N GLU A 307 2.46 -24.09 18.12
CA GLU A 307 1.60 -25.03 18.85
C GLU A 307 0.70 -24.35 19.90
N ASN A 308 1.23 -23.30 20.56
CA ASN A 308 0.53 -22.50 21.55
C ASN A 308 0.20 -21.08 21.05
N ALA A 309 0.33 -20.82 19.75
CA ALA A 309 0.19 -19.46 19.21
C ALA A 309 -1.21 -18.88 19.46
N GLU A 310 -1.20 -17.64 19.93
CA GLU A 310 -2.39 -16.82 20.09
C GLU A 310 -2.48 -15.83 18.93
N PHE A 311 -3.51 -16.02 18.09
CA PHE A 311 -3.76 -15.16 16.93
C PHE A 311 -4.51 -13.91 17.37
N VAL A 312 -3.83 -12.77 17.37
CA VAL A 312 -4.45 -11.45 17.58
C VAL A 312 -5.38 -11.11 16.42
N ARG A 313 -4.97 -11.53 15.21
CA ARG A 313 -5.73 -11.35 13.98
C ARG A 313 -5.51 -12.56 13.07
N LEU A 314 -6.58 -13.11 12.56
CA LEU A 314 -6.53 -14.12 11.51
C LEU A 314 -6.52 -13.46 10.13
N GLY A 315 -6.02 -14.18 9.14
CA GLY A 315 -6.07 -13.77 7.75
C GLY A 315 -7.50 -13.65 7.23
N SER A 316 -7.73 -12.74 6.33
CA SER A 316 -9.04 -12.50 5.72
C SER A 316 -8.89 -11.99 4.30
N VAL A 317 -9.97 -12.07 3.52
CA VAL A 317 -10.04 -11.57 2.13
C VAL A 317 -11.02 -10.42 2.05
N HIS A 318 -10.63 -9.38 1.33
CA HIS A 318 -11.48 -8.24 1.04
C HIS A 318 -11.59 -8.05 -0.47
N ARG A 319 -12.76 -7.64 -0.93
CA ARG A 319 -12.96 -7.18 -2.29
C ARG A 319 -12.54 -5.72 -2.37
N ASN A 320 -11.54 -5.44 -3.17
CA ASN A 320 -11.08 -4.11 -3.49
C ASN A 320 -11.72 -3.65 -4.79
N THR A 321 -12.22 -2.43 -4.82
CA THR A 321 -12.79 -1.81 -6.02
C THR A 321 -11.91 -0.68 -6.51
N PHE A 322 -11.84 -0.51 -7.83
CA PHE A 322 -11.13 0.57 -8.48
C PHE A 322 -11.84 0.98 -9.77
N MET A 323 -11.56 2.19 -10.24
CA MET A 323 -12.13 2.72 -11.47
C MET A 323 -11.16 2.53 -12.65
N ASN A 324 -11.68 2.51 -13.88
CA ASN A 324 -10.83 2.55 -15.07
C ASN A 324 -10.30 3.98 -15.28
N SER A 325 -9.38 4.38 -14.41
CA SER A 325 -8.86 5.75 -14.33
C SER A 325 -8.27 6.31 -15.63
N PRO A 326 -7.61 5.51 -16.50
CA PRO A 326 -7.14 6.00 -17.79
C PRO A 326 -8.22 6.65 -18.67
N LEU A 327 -9.45 6.16 -18.60
CA LEU A 327 -10.59 6.76 -19.33
C LEU A 327 -11.11 8.03 -18.64
N LEU A 328 -11.00 8.10 -17.32
CA LEU A 328 -11.75 9.02 -16.48
C LEU A 328 -10.93 10.21 -16.01
N LEU A 329 -9.65 10.00 -15.67
CA LEU A 329 -8.77 11.00 -15.09
C LEU A 329 -7.78 11.56 -16.10
N ASN A 330 -7.39 12.81 -15.89
CA ASN A 330 -6.21 13.40 -16.52
C ASN A 330 -4.96 13.26 -15.62
N HIS A 331 -3.80 13.69 -16.08
CA HIS A 331 -2.51 13.61 -15.36
C HIS A 331 -2.44 14.48 -14.08
N TYR A 332 -3.50 15.20 -13.77
CA TYR A 332 -3.62 16.03 -12.57
C TYR A 332 -4.48 15.35 -11.50
N MET A 333 -4.86 14.08 -11.69
CA MET A 333 -5.83 13.32 -10.86
C MET A 333 -7.24 13.91 -10.88
N GLN A 334 -7.54 14.77 -11.82
CA GLN A 334 -8.81 15.48 -11.99
C GLN A 334 -9.73 14.68 -12.92
N LEU A 335 -11.01 14.62 -12.59
CA LEU A 335 -12.04 13.98 -13.41
C LEU A 335 -12.26 14.78 -14.69
N LYS A 336 -12.07 14.20 -15.87
CA LYS A 336 -12.18 14.86 -17.19
C LYS A 336 -13.54 15.55 -17.38
N LYS A 337 -14.63 14.96 -16.88
CA LYS A 337 -16.00 15.47 -17.04
C LYS A 337 -16.42 16.52 -16.02
N LYS A 338 -15.76 16.57 -14.83
CA LYS A 338 -16.05 17.53 -13.74
C LYS A 338 -14.74 18.04 -13.15
N PRO A 339 -14.25 19.21 -13.62
CA PRO A 339 -12.92 19.71 -13.27
C PRO A 339 -12.70 20.05 -11.80
N ASN A 340 -13.76 20.23 -11.01
CA ASN A 340 -13.64 20.43 -9.56
C ASN A 340 -13.57 19.13 -8.75
N ILE A 341 -13.63 17.93 -9.39
CA ILE A 341 -13.53 16.65 -8.72
C ILE A 341 -12.18 16.00 -9.04
N PHE A 342 -11.47 15.62 -7.98
CA PHE A 342 -10.21 14.90 -8.02
C PHE A 342 -10.37 13.53 -7.36
N PHE A 343 -9.56 12.56 -7.77
CA PHE A 343 -9.50 11.25 -7.14
C PHE A 343 -8.09 10.96 -6.64
N ALA A 344 -7.96 10.23 -5.53
CA ALA A 344 -6.67 9.85 -4.97
C ALA A 344 -6.70 8.48 -4.31
N GLY A 345 -5.54 7.83 -4.28
CA GLY A 345 -5.36 6.54 -3.61
C GLY A 345 -5.82 5.35 -4.43
N GLN A 346 -6.00 4.22 -3.77
CA GLN A 346 -6.15 2.91 -4.41
C GLN A 346 -7.38 2.80 -5.32
N ILE A 347 -8.42 3.59 -5.08
CA ILE A 347 -9.62 3.66 -5.94
C ILE A 347 -9.25 4.03 -7.41
N THR A 348 -8.11 4.69 -7.62
CA THR A 348 -7.62 5.06 -8.95
C THR A 348 -6.83 3.97 -9.66
N GLY A 349 -6.72 2.77 -9.09
CA GLY A 349 -5.89 1.70 -9.63
C GLY A 349 -4.40 1.83 -9.31
N THR A 350 -4.01 2.70 -8.39
CA THR A 350 -2.69 2.61 -7.75
C THR A 350 -2.71 1.52 -6.71
N GLU A 351 -1.77 0.57 -6.75
CA GLU A 351 -1.69 -0.51 -5.78
C GLU A 351 -0.53 -0.28 -4.81
N GLY A 352 -0.85 -0.25 -3.51
CA GLY A 352 0.09 -0.09 -2.42
C GLY A 352 -0.05 1.21 -1.63
N TYR A 353 0.43 1.19 -0.39
CA TYR A 353 0.32 2.31 0.55
C TYR A 353 1.07 3.56 0.06
N VAL A 354 2.31 3.38 -0.43
CA VAL A 354 3.16 4.49 -0.87
C VAL A 354 2.61 5.13 -2.15
N GLU A 355 2.05 4.31 -3.03
CA GLU A 355 1.37 4.75 -4.25
C GLU A 355 0.09 5.54 -3.93
N ALA A 356 -0.67 5.09 -2.92
CA ALA A 356 -1.84 5.83 -2.46
C ALA A 356 -1.47 7.20 -1.89
N ILE A 357 -0.38 7.29 -1.11
CA ILE A 357 0.16 8.57 -0.60
C ILE A 357 0.53 9.49 -1.77
N ALA A 358 1.24 8.98 -2.77
CA ALA A 358 1.63 9.76 -3.95
C ALA A 358 0.41 10.33 -4.69
N GLY A 359 -0.65 9.54 -4.85
CA GLY A 359 -1.92 10.02 -5.38
C GLY A 359 -2.51 11.18 -4.57
N GLY A 360 -2.44 11.11 -3.24
CA GLY A 360 -2.86 12.19 -2.34
C GLY A 360 -2.06 13.48 -2.51
N VAL A 361 -0.73 13.36 -2.66
CA VAL A 361 0.17 14.50 -2.93
C VAL A 361 -0.20 15.17 -4.26
N VAL A 362 -0.35 14.40 -5.33
CA VAL A 362 -0.63 14.97 -6.67
C VAL A 362 -2.02 15.61 -6.73
N ALA A 363 -3.03 14.95 -6.14
CA ALA A 363 -4.39 15.48 -6.10
C ALA A 363 -4.49 16.76 -5.27
N SER A 364 -3.86 16.81 -4.09
CA SER A 364 -3.87 18.01 -3.24
C SER A 364 -3.14 19.19 -3.88
N PHE A 365 -2.00 18.95 -4.51
CA PHE A 365 -1.25 19.98 -5.23
C PHE A 365 -2.08 20.58 -6.38
N ASN A 366 -2.71 19.76 -7.20
CA ASN A 366 -3.52 20.23 -8.31
C ASN A 366 -4.87 20.83 -7.87
N ALA A 367 -5.45 20.34 -6.78
CA ALA A 367 -6.62 20.97 -6.16
C ALA A 367 -6.28 22.38 -5.61
N PHE A 368 -5.10 22.57 -5.04
CA PHE A 368 -4.61 23.89 -4.63
C PHE A 368 -4.39 24.84 -5.83
N ASN A 369 -3.77 24.36 -6.91
CA ASN A 369 -3.61 25.12 -8.12
C ASN A 369 -4.97 25.52 -8.73
N PHE A 370 -5.92 24.59 -8.74
CA PHE A 370 -7.30 24.86 -9.15
C PHE A 370 -7.95 25.97 -8.32
N LEU A 371 -7.87 25.88 -6.98
CA LEU A 371 -8.39 26.89 -6.05
C LEU A 371 -7.76 28.27 -6.22
N THR A 372 -6.50 28.32 -6.57
CA THR A 372 -5.73 29.55 -6.69
C THR A 372 -5.66 30.08 -8.13
N ASN A 373 -6.41 29.45 -9.06
CA ASN A 373 -6.39 29.76 -10.50
C ASN A 373 -4.97 29.70 -11.10
N LYS A 374 -4.10 28.83 -10.56
CA LYS A 374 -2.77 28.53 -11.12
C LYS A 374 -2.90 27.41 -12.15
N PRO A 375 -2.02 27.33 -13.14
CA PRO A 375 -1.99 26.21 -14.09
C PRO A 375 -1.80 24.86 -13.35
N LEU A 376 -2.60 23.86 -13.71
CA LEU A 376 -2.38 22.50 -13.25
C LEU A 376 -1.05 21.97 -13.82
N LYS A 377 -0.31 21.20 -13.03
CA LYS A 377 0.99 20.66 -13.44
C LYS A 377 1.05 19.16 -13.26
N SER A 378 1.56 18.44 -14.26
CA SER A 378 1.92 17.03 -14.16
C SER A 378 3.34 16.88 -13.65
N PHE A 379 3.58 15.82 -12.87
CA PHE A 379 4.92 15.46 -12.43
C PHE A 379 5.75 14.92 -13.60
N PRO A 380 7.08 15.18 -13.63
CA PRO A 380 7.95 14.70 -14.71
C PRO A 380 7.91 13.17 -14.83
N LEU A 381 7.81 12.67 -16.05
CA LEU A 381 7.71 11.22 -16.33
C LEU A 381 8.92 10.40 -15.87
N GLU A 382 10.08 11.05 -15.74
CA GLU A 382 11.32 10.46 -15.25
C GLU A 382 11.29 10.18 -13.74
N THR A 383 10.28 10.70 -13.02
CA THR A 383 10.07 10.44 -11.60
C THR A 383 9.18 9.21 -11.38
N ALA A 384 9.28 8.56 -10.22
CA ALA A 384 8.42 7.46 -9.86
C ALA A 384 6.95 7.91 -9.70
N ILE A 385 6.73 9.11 -9.14
CA ILE A 385 5.39 9.73 -9.05
C ILE A 385 4.85 9.98 -10.46
N GLY A 386 5.58 10.69 -11.30
CA GLY A 386 5.11 11.05 -12.64
C GLY A 386 4.81 9.84 -13.52
N SER A 387 5.67 8.81 -13.51
CA SER A 387 5.46 7.58 -14.26
C SER A 387 4.26 6.78 -13.77
N LEU A 388 4.03 6.72 -12.45
CA LEU A 388 2.86 6.05 -11.87
C LEU A 388 1.56 6.78 -12.25
N ILE A 389 1.52 8.10 -12.11
CA ILE A 389 0.34 8.90 -12.47
C ILE A 389 0.07 8.80 -13.98
N ASN A 390 1.11 8.82 -14.81
CA ASN A 390 0.96 8.61 -16.24
C ASN A 390 0.33 7.24 -16.54
N TYR A 391 0.74 6.17 -15.89
CA TYR A 391 0.16 4.84 -16.08
C TYR A 391 -1.35 4.82 -15.81
N ILE A 392 -1.80 5.43 -14.70
CA ILE A 392 -3.22 5.42 -14.30
C ILE A 392 -4.08 6.47 -15.01
N SER A 393 -3.52 7.32 -15.86
CA SER A 393 -4.24 8.42 -16.53
C SER A 393 -4.07 8.46 -18.05
N SER A 394 -3.23 7.59 -18.62
CA SER A 394 -3.04 7.49 -20.07
C SER A 394 -4.04 6.53 -20.71
N GLU A 395 -4.82 7.00 -21.67
CA GLU A 395 -5.88 6.23 -22.36
C GLU A 395 -5.37 4.94 -23.03
N GLU A 396 -4.10 4.90 -23.39
CA GLU A 396 -3.45 3.71 -23.95
C GLU A 396 -3.55 2.48 -23.04
N ASN A 397 -3.59 2.70 -21.72
CA ASN A 397 -3.68 1.64 -20.71
C ASN A 397 -5.11 1.17 -20.45
N ALA A 398 -6.13 1.86 -20.95
CA ALA A 398 -7.53 1.65 -20.59
C ALA A 398 -8.07 0.25 -20.92
N LYS A 399 -7.64 -0.33 -22.05
CA LYS A 399 -8.18 -1.60 -22.56
C LYS A 399 -7.91 -2.80 -21.64
N ASN A 400 -6.74 -2.79 -20.99
CA ASN A 400 -6.30 -3.89 -20.10
C ASN A 400 -5.82 -3.33 -18.76
N PHE A 401 -6.50 -2.29 -18.28
CA PHE A 401 -6.11 -1.60 -17.06
C PHE A 401 -6.19 -2.52 -15.84
N GLN A 402 -5.10 -2.61 -15.12
CA GLN A 402 -4.96 -3.38 -13.89
C GLN A 402 -4.30 -2.50 -12.82
N PRO A 403 -4.62 -2.72 -11.53
CA PRO A 403 -3.92 -2.04 -10.45
C PRO A 403 -2.40 -2.22 -10.57
N MET A 404 -1.64 -1.16 -10.30
CA MET A 404 -0.21 -1.15 -10.54
C MET A 404 0.57 -0.61 -9.34
N ASN A 405 1.58 -1.38 -8.93
CA ASN A 405 2.63 -0.87 -8.06
C ASN A 405 3.65 -0.08 -8.88
N VAL A 406 4.25 0.93 -8.26
CA VAL A 406 5.39 1.62 -8.87
C VAL A 406 6.52 0.64 -9.18
N ASN A 407 7.06 0.70 -10.39
CA ASN A 407 8.19 -0.09 -10.82
C ASN A 407 9.01 0.66 -11.87
N PHE A 408 10.28 0.33 -12.00
CA PHE A 408 11.15 1.01 -12.96
C PHE A 408 10.73 0.84 -14.43
N GLY A 409 9.92 -0.19 -14.75
CA GLY A 409 9.41 -0.39 -16.11
C GLY A 409 8.38 0.65 -16.55
N LEU A 410 7.80 1.40 -15.61
CA LEU A 410 6.91 2.53 -15.93
C LEU A 410 7.67 3.79 -16.35
N MET A 411 8.96 3.91 -15.98
CA MET A 411 9.77 5.09 -16.23
C MET A 411 10.30 5.05 -17.67
N PRO A 412 10.09 6.11 -18.49
CA PRO A 412 10.32 6.07 -19.93
C PRO A 412 11.75 5.71 -20.31
N ASP A 413 12.74 6.30 -19.68
CA ASP A 413 14.16 6.08 -19.99
C ASP A 413 14.73 4.78 -19.43
N TYR A 414 13.95 4.02 -18.66
CA TYR A 414 14.45 2.76 -18.09
C TYR A 414 14.78 1.73 -19.17
N VAL A 415 14.02 1.67 -20.23
CA VAL A 415 14.24 0.72 -21.35
C VAL A 415 15.54 1.06 -22.08
N GLU A 416 15.74 2.33 -22.42
CA GLU A 416 16.93 2.80 -23.14
C GLU A 416 18.20 2.62 -22.30
N LEU A 417 18.19 3.11 -21.05
CA LEU A 417 19.28 2.91 -20.11
C LEU A 417 19.57 1.43 -19.82
N ASN A 418 18.53 0.59 -19.90
CA ASN A 418 18.67 -0.86 -19.75
C ASN A 418 19.47 -1.48 -20.92
N MET A 419 19.19 -1.04 -22.13
CA MET A 419 19.94 -1.50 -23.33
C MET A 419 21.40 -1.03 -23.28
N GLU A 420 21.63 0.23 -22.95
CA GLU A 420 22.98 0.80 -22.84
C GLU A 420 23.77 0.13 -21.70
N ALA A 421 23.17 -0.08 -20.56
CA ALA A 421 23.81 -0.75 -19.42
C ALA A 421 24.18 -2.21 -19.73
N LYS A 422 23.37 -2.94 -20.49
CA LYS A 422 23.72 -4.28 -20.97
C LYS A 422 24.97 -4.24 -21.86
N LYS A 423 25.03 -3.29 -22.80
CA LYS A 423 26.16 -3.08 -23.69
C LYS A 423 27.44 -2.77 -22.91
N ASN A 424 27.35 -1.93 -21.87
CA ASN A 424 28.45 -1.46 -21.05
C ASN A 424 28.71 -2.36 -19.83
N LYS A 425 28.05 -3.51 -19.68
CA LYS A 425 28.18 -4.46 -18.56
C LYS A 425 27.96 -3.85 -17.17
N ILE A 426 27.12 -2.81 -17.09
CA ILE A 426 26.77 -2.19 -15.81
C ILE A 426 25.81 -3.10 -15.03
N GLY A 427 26.09 -3.33 -13.76
CA GLY A 427 25.27 -4.17 -12.89
C GLY A 427 23.85 -3.61 -12.69
N LYS A 428 22.85 -4.49 -12.60
CA LYS A 428 21.44 -4.13 -12.46
C LYS A 428 21.15 -3.19 -11.28
N LEU A 429 21.79 -3.42 -10.13
CA LEU A 429 21.59 -2.59 -8.93
C LEU A 429 22.10 -1.17 -9.16
N LYS A 430 23.33 -1.03 -9.64
CA LYS A 430 23.94 0.27 -9.91
C LYS A 430 23.11 1.09 -10.89
N ARG A 431 22.64 0.46 -11.97
CA ARG A 431 21.78 1.12 -12.95
C ARG A 431 20.49 1.64 -12.34
N ARG A 432 19.82 0.87 -11.46
CA ARG A 432 18.60 1.32 -10.78
C ARG A 432 18.85 2.49 -9.85
N GLU A 433 20.00 2.49 -9.16
CA GLU A 433 20.43 3.62 -8.34
C GLU A 433 20.68 4.88 -9.17
N ASP A 434 21.34 4.74 -10.32
CA ASP A 434 21.60 5.87 -11.23
C ASP A 434 20.29 6.47 -11.77
N ILE A 435 19.30 5.64 -12.12
CA ILE A 435 17.94 6.08 -12.49
C ILE A 435 17.29 6.84 -11.34
N SER A 436 17.37 6.31 -10.13
CA SER A 436 16.79 6.95 -8.94
C SER A 436 17.44 8.29 -8.63
N MET A 437 18.75 8.39 -8.73
CA MET A 437 19.47 9.65 -8.52
C MET A 437 19.08 10.71 -9.55
N ARG A 438 18.91 10.31 -10.81
CA ARG A 438 18.41 11.22 -11.86
C ARG A 438 16.99 11.69 -11.58
N ALA A 439 16.09 10.76 -11.21
CA ALA A 439 14.71 11.08 -10.88
C ALA A 439 14.62 12.10 -9.74
N LEU A 440 15.40 11.89 -8.67
CA LEU A 440 15.46 12.80 -7.54
C LEU A 440 16.00 14.19 -7.92
N LYS A 441 17.01 14.25 -8.80
CA LYS A 441 17.50 15.54 -9.31
C LYS A 441 16.41 16.30 -10.06
N ILE A 442 15.73 15.64 -11.02
CA ILE A 442 14.64 16.24 -11.79
C ILE A 442 13.48 16.67 -10.87
N LEU A 443 13.15 15.86 -9.87
CA LEU A 443 12.09 16.23 -8.91
C LEU A 443 12.46 17.43 -8.06
N ASN A 444 13.71 17.56 -7.62
CA ASN A 444 14.16 18.73 -6.87
C ASN A 444 14.07 20.01 -7.74
N GLU A 445 14.53 19.95 -8.99
CA GLU A 445 14.42 21.06 -9.94
C GLU A 445 12.93 21.43 -10.15
N PHE A 446 12.05 20.45 -10.34
CA PHE A 446 10.61 20.66 -10.45
C PHE A 446 10.01 21.28 -9.19
N LYS A 447 10.42 20.81 -7.98
CA LYS A 447 9.95 21.33 -6.70
C LYS A 447 10.29 22.81 -6.49
N GLU A 448 11.49 23.25 -6.90
CA GLU A 448 11.93 24.65 -6.76
C GLU A 448 10.97 25.64 -7.45
N GLU A 449 10.25 25.18 -8.48
CA GLU A 449 9.22 25.95 -9.16
C GLU A 449 7.86 25.97 -8.42
N LEU A 450 7.71 25.23 -7.32
CA LEU A 450 6.44 24.97 -6.65
C LEU A 450 6.45 25.51 -5.21
N GLU A 451 5.70 26.58 -4.97
CA GLU A 451 5.51 27.14 -3.61
C GLU A 451 4.80 26.17 -2.66
N PHE A 452 3.95 25.28 -3.19
CA PHE A 452 3.09 24.40 -2.42
C PHE A 452 3.84 23.45 -1.48
N PHE A 453 5.03 23.00 -1.84
CA PHE A 453 5.82 22.03 -1.08
C PHE A 453 6.89 22.67 -0.17
N ASN A 454 6.96 23.98 -0.12
CA ASN A 454 7.93 24.73 0.69
C ASN A 454 7.56 24.85 2.17
#